data_52d21ecef09da88b1755791dfbb61e8d
#
_entry.id   52d21ecef09da88b1755791dfbb61e8d
#
_cell.length_a   1.000
_cell.length_b   1.000
_cell.length_c   1.000
_cell.angle_alpha   90.00
_cell.angle_beta   90.00
_cell.angle_gamma   90.00
#
_symmetry.space_group_name_H-M   'P 1'
#
loop_
_entity.id
_entity.type
_entity.pdbx_description
1 polymer ?
#
loop_
_entity_poly.entity_id
_entity_poly.type
_entity_poly.pdbx_seq_one_letter_code
_entity_poly.pdbx_strand_id
1 'polypeptide(L)'
;MGFIGFGLGLGVFRLADYQIVEADKLRERADARRLLAQTLYAKRGTIYDRNGNVLASSVECRNIAVNPQLVEDVDKTVSALVKATGIDKKTCRKLVESDGTWVYIKRQVDEDDAAALEKKNLPGVLFEQAMKRVYPYGNLASQVLGVVNVDNDGLTGLEKQYNKLLTGTNGSLVRERARDGSYIAGGAYKKVAAVDGVDIVTTLDVNIQRAAEDALAEAVEKTKAKNGSALVTDPTTGEILAACSYPTYDQTDLENAKTEDMNLRLVTDAYEPGSVFKTLVAGAGFDLGVVRSSTSFEVPASINVGDDTVTDADKRDYGMTMDVREMMRRSSNVGFVLVGRKIGADDFAAYVDKWGIGHSSGVDFPGESLGIVKERDQYDGATLGSMSFGQALSVSPIEIARAVGGIANGGVMMTPHFYKSSKGDEKDWGEGERAISEDAASQVTSCMQTVVSEGTGVGGAVDGYDVAGKTGTAERADENGGYLKENYMSSFMGFAPAQSPKVLCYITLDGTPSGSDAAAVPFQSIMANALDVLGIPRTR
;
A
#
# COMPACT_ATOMS: atom_id res chain seq x y z
N MET A 1 -6.57 85.92 11.33
CA MET A 1 -6.13 85.29 10.05
C MET A 1 -5.12 84.14 10.26
N GLY A 2 -4.19 84.18 11.20
CA GLY A 2 -3.18 83.11 11.39
C GLY A 2 -3.71 81.75 11.80
N PHE A 3 -4.77 81.64 12.62
CA PHE A 3 -5.36 80.39 13.08
C PHE A 3 -6.07 79.62 11.95
N ILE A 4 -6.70 80.33 11.01
CA ILE A 4 -7.39 79.70 9.88
C ILE A 4 -6.37 79.14 8.86
N GLY A 5 -5.25 79.86 8.65
CA GLY A 5 -4.16 79.38 7.76
C GLY A 5 -3.43 78.15 8.30
N PHE A 6 -3.23 78.08 9.62
CA PHE A 6 -2.61 76.93 10.28
C PHE A 6 -3.52 75.65 10.21
N GLY A 7 -4.84 75.83 10.44
CA GLY A 7 -5.81 74.78 10.33
C GLY A 7 -5.94 74.21 8.91
N LEU A 8 -5.91 75.04 7.88
CA LEU A 8 -5.90 74.66 6.47
C LEU A 8 -4.58 73.93 6.11
N GLY A 9 -3.43 74.39 6.61
CA GLY A 9 -2.14 73.72 6.39
C GLY A 9 -2.08 72.33 6.99
N LEU A 10 -2.59 72.11 8.20
CA LEU A 10 -2.73 70.83 8.85
C LEU A 10 -3.70 69.89 8.09
N GLY A 11 -4.79 70.43 7.53
CA GLY A 11 -5.74 69.71 6.74
C GLY A 11 -5.12 69.22 5.42
N VAL A 12 -4.37 70.09 4.73
CA VAL A 12 -3.65 69.70 3.50
C VAL A 12 -2.55 68.67 3.77
N PHE A 13 -1.81 68.84 4.86
CA PHE A 13 -0.80 67.86 5.26
C PHE A 13 -1.41 66.47 5.56
N ARG A 14 -2.52 66.41 6.29
CA ARG A 14 -3.24 65.15 6.54
C ARG A 14 -3.84 64.55 5.28
N LEU A 15 -4.35 65.35 4.37
CA LEU A 15 -4.83 64.89 3.09
C LEU A 15 -3.69 64.30 2.22
N ALA A 16 -2.54 64.95 2.21
CA ALA A 16 -1.35 64.43 1.53
C ALA A 16 -0.83 63.15 2.18
N ASP A 17 -0.85 63.05 3.50
CA ASP A 17 -0.49 61.83 4.25
C ASP A 17 -1.43 60.67 3.87
N TYR A 18 -2.74 60.85 3.87
CA TYR A 18 -3.70 59.84 3.47
C TYR A 18 -3.67 59.50 1.99
N GLN A 19 -3.36 60.43 1.10
CA GLN A 19 -3.37 60.21 -0.35
C GLN A 19 -2.04 59.75 -0.91
N ILE A 20 -0.92 59.98 -0.22
CA ILE A 20 0.43 59.65 -0.73
C ILE A 20 1.11 58.63 0.19
N VAL A 21 1.16 58.87 1.51
CA VAL A 21 1.90 58.01 2.44
C VAL A 21 1.09 56.79 2.86
N GLU A 22 -0.19 56.97 3.21
CA GLU A 22 -1.07 55.88 3.63
C GLU A 22 -1.99 55.34 2.51
N ALA A 23 -1.89 55.85 1.27
CA ALA A 23 -2.81 55.54 0.18
C ALA A 23 -2.90 54.04 -0.10
N ASP A 24 -1.78 53.35 -0.17
CA ASP A 24 -1.74 51.91 -0.49
C ASP A 24 -2.34 51.08 0.68
N LYS A 25 -2.04 51.47 1.93
CA LYS A 25 -2.58 50.83 3.13
C LYS A 25 -4.09 51.04 3.27
N LEU A 26 -4.59 52.22 2.91
CA LEU A 26 -6.02 52.54 2.92
C LEU A 26 -6.75 51.83 1.79
N ARG A 27 -6.14 51.70 0.59
CA ARG A 27 -6.65 50.92 -0.53
C ARG A 27 -6.74 49.45 -0.13
N GLU A 28 -5.66 48.89 0.40
CA GLU A 28 -5.61 47.50 0.85
C GLU A 28 -6.70 47.19 1.89
N ARG A 29 -6.93 48.08 2.85
CA ARG A 29 -8.01 47.97 3.83
C ARG A 29 -9.40 48.14 3.21
N ALA A 30 -9.57 48.99 2.21
CA ALA A 30 -10.83 49.16 1.48
C ALA A 30 -11.11 47.91 0.62
N ASP A 31 -10.11 47.40 -0.07
CA ASP A 31 -10.22 46.20 -0.89
C ASP A 31 -10.50 44.95 -0.06
N ALA A 32 -9.85 44.81 1.11
CA ALA A 32 -10.13 43.71 2.05
C ALA A 32 -11.58 43.71 2.58
N ARG A 33 -12.25 44.87 2.61
CA ARG A 33 -13.66 45.00 3.02
C ARG A 33 -14.65 44.81 1.88
N ARG A 34 -14.24 45.08 0.64
CA ARG A 34 -15.11 45.07 -0.57
C ARG A 34 -14.93 43.85 -1.42
N LEU A 35 -13.73 43.26 -1.43
CA LEU A 35 -13.41 42.08 -2.24
C LEU A 35 -13.65 40.81 -1.44
N LEU A 36 -14.47 39.90 -1.98
CA LEU A 36 -14.62 38.56 -1.49
C LEU A 36 -13.74 37.64 -2.36
N ALA A 37 -12.72 37.05 -1.75
CA ALA A 37 -11.94 35.99 -2.38
C ALA A 37 -12.55 34.63 -2.03
N GLN A 38 -12.89 33.85 -3.03
CA GLN A 38 -13.40 32.49 -2.91
C GLN A 38 -12.41 31.54 -3.60
N THR A 39 -12.05 30.46 -2.92
CA THR A 39 -11.26 29.38 -3.54
C THR A 39 -12.15 28.57 -4.48
N LEU A 40 -11.67 28.33 -5.69
CA LEU A 40 -12.24 27.36 -6.61
C LEU A 40 -11.43 26.08 -6.45
N TYR A 41 -12.00 25.09 -5.77
CA TYR A 41 -11.30 23.85 -5.49
C TYR A 41 -11.12 23.02 -6.75
N ALA A 42 -9.89 22.55 -6.98
CA ALA A 42 -9.58 21.56 -7.99
C ALA A 42 -10.05 20.18 -7.54
N LYS A 43 -10.51 19.38 -8.47
CA LYS A 43 -10.76 17.95 -8.24
C LYS A 43 -9.42 17.21 -8.16
N ARG A 44 -9.28 16.35 -7.16
CA ARG A 44 -8.17 15.40 -7.11
C ARG A 44 -8.38 14.32 -8.17
N GLY A 45 -7.34 13.95 -8.89
CA GLY A 45 -7.38 12.94 -9.95
C GLY A 45 -8.00 11.62 -9.48
N THR A 46 -8.72 10.97 -10.34
CA THR A 46 -9.37 9.68 -10.11
C THR A 46 -8.34 8.56 -10.16
N ILE A 47 -8.48 7.57 -9.30
CA ILE A 47 -7.71 6.32 -9.34
C ILE A 47 -8.60 5.23 -9.90
N TYR A 48 -8.18 4.62 -11.00
CA TYR A 48 -8.87 3.52 -11.65
C TYR A 48 -8.13 2.20 -11.44
N ASP A 49 -8.86 1.09 -11.48
CA ASP A 49 -8.26 -0.22 -11.70
C ASP A 49 -7.83 -0.39 -13.17
N ARG A 50 -7.21 -1.53 -13.51
CA ARG A 50 -6.75 -1.84 -14.87
C ARG A 50 -7.86 -1.90 -15.93
N ASN A 51 -9.11 -2.12 -15.49
CA ASN A 51 -10.31 -2.27 -16.33
C ASN A 51 -11.15 -0.99 -16.42
N GLY A 52 -10.70 0.11 -15.77
CA GLY A 52 -11.40 1.39 -15.76
C GLY A 52 -12.47 1.52 -14.65
N ASN A 53 -12.52 0.61 -13.70
CA ASN A 53 -13.38 0.77 -12.53
C ASN A 53 -12.81 1.84 -11.60
N VAL A 54 -13.67 2.71 -11.07
CA VAL A 54 -13.27 3.81 -10.18
C VAL A 54 -12.98 3.27 -8.79
N LEU A 55 -11.70 3.32 -8.37
CA LEU A 55 -11.26 2.94 -7.02
C LEU A 55 -11.36 4.09 -6.02
N ALA A 56 -11.00 5.30 -6.45
CA ALA A 56 -11.11 6.51 -5.65
C ALA A 56 -11.40 7.72 -6.54
N SER A 57 -12.33 8.58 -6.14
CA SER A 57 -12.68 9.80 -6.86
C SER A 57 -12.99 10.96 -5.93
N SER A 58 -13.10 12.18 -6.48
CA SER A 58 -13.45 13.37 -5.73
C SER A 58 -14.86 13.82 -6.08
N VAL A 59 -15.66 14.09 -5.06
CA VAL A 59 -17.00 14.65 -5.18
C VAL A 59 -17.10 16.00 -4.51
N GLU A 60 -18.01 16.83 -5.00
CA GLU A 60 -18.32 18.12 -4.39
C GLU A 60 -19.01 17.92 -3.03
N CYS A 61 -18.62 18.74 -2.08
CA CYS A 61 -19.18 18.78 -0.74
C CYS A 61 -19.08 20.20 -0.18
N ARG A 62 -19.52 20.41 1.04
CA ARG A 62 -19.39 21.72 1.70
C ARG A 62 -18.84 21.64 3.10
N ASN A 63 -18.00 22.60 3.43
CA ASN A 63 -17.67 22.90 4.81
C ASN A 63 -18.77 23.79 5.39
N ILE A 64 -19.26 23.42 6.56
CA ILE A 64 -20.24 24.22 7.31
C ILE A 64 -19.52 24.90 8.45
N ALA A 65 -19.58 26.24 8.46
CA ALA A 65 -19.07 27.08 9.52
C ALA A 65 -20.18 27.94 10.12
N VAL A 66 -19.92 28.56 11.23
CA VAL A 66 -20.79 29.54 11.86
C VAL A 66 -20.01 30.81 12.20
N ASN A 67 -20.65 31.96 12.04
CA ASN A 67 -20.24 33.21 12.70
C ASN A 67 -21.11 33.38 13.94
N PRO A 68 -20.61 33.05 15.15
CA PRO A 68 -21.40 33.13 16.39
C PRO A 68 -22.03 34.49 16.65
N GLN A 69 -21.38 35.56 16.21
CA GLN A 69 -21.85 36.94 16.43
C GLN A 69 -23.11 37.27 15.59
N LEU A 70 -23.43 36.48 14.58
CA LEU A 70 -24.60 36.66 13.70
C LEU A 70 -25.72 35.67 13.97
N VAL A 71 -25.54 34.77 14.93
CA VAL A 71 -26.58 33.77 15.29
C VAL A 71 -27.63 34.44 16.15
N GLU A 72 -28.87 34.51 15.65
CA GLU A 72 -30.01 35.12 16.36
C GLU A 72 -30.72 34.13 17.29
N ASP A 73 -30.87 32.87 16.87
CA ASP A 73 -31.52 31.82 17.65
C ASP A 73 -30.60 30.60 17.74
N VAL A 74 -29.92 30.47 18.88
CA VAL A 74 -28.95 29.41 19.14
C VAL A 74 -29.61 28.04 19.13
N ASP A 75 -30.79 27.86 19.74
CA ASP A 75 -31.44 26.57 19.86
C ASP A 75 -31.92 26.02 18.51
N LYS A 76 -32.49 26.90 17.69
CA LYS A 76 -32.93 26.58 16.33
C LYS A 76 -31.72 26.24 15.45
N THR A 77 -30.66 27.04 15.54
CA THR A 77 -29.43 26.85 14.76
C THR A 77 -28.74 25.54 15.13
N VAL A 78 -28.52 25.29 16.44
CA VAL A 78 -27.92 24.04 16.93
C VAL A 78 -28.74 22.82 16.47
N SER A 79 -30.08 22.87 16.61
CA SER A 79 -30.93 21.75 16.20
C SER A 79 -30.83 21.46 14.69
N ALA A 80 -30.72 22.50 13.89
CA ALA A 80 -30.58 22.36 12.44
C ALA A 80 -29.21 21.83 12.04
N LEU A 81 -28.14 22.33 12.67
CA LEU A 81 -26.76 21.88 12.44
C LEU A 81 -26.56 20.43 12.85
N VAL A 82 -27.02 20.03 14.04
CA VAL A 82 -26.95 18.63 14.51
C VAL A 82 -27.64 17.68 13.53
N LYS A 83 -28.84 18.07 13.04
CA LYS A 83 -29.58 17.25 12.06
C LYS A 83 -28.83 17.08 10.74
N ALA A 84 -28.18 18.13 10.24
CA ALA A 84 -27.47 18.11 8.96
C ALA A 84 -26.08 17.52 9.03
N THR A 85 -25.42 17.59 10.19
CA THR A 85 -23.99 17.23 10.29
C THR A 85 -23.74 15.97 11.14
N GLY A 86 -24.72 15.54 11.93
CA GLY A 86 -24.53 14.46 12.91
C GLY A 86 -23.59 14.77 14.07
N ILE A 87 -23.13 16.02 14.22
CA ILE A 87 -22.26 16.44 15.34
C ILE A 87 -23.00 16.33 16.67
N ASP A 88 -22.28 15.99 17.74
CA ASP A 88 -22.86 15.99 19.08
C ASP A 88 -23.44 17.34 19.47
N LYS A 89 -24.65 17.33 20.05
CA LYS A 89 -25.41 18.55 20.38
C LYS A 89 -24.67 19.49 21.33
N LYS A 90 -23.97 18.95 22.32
CA LYS A 90 -23.20 19.74 23.31
C LYS A 90 -22.00 20.41 22.65
N THR A 91 -21.29 19.67 21.82
CA THR A 91 -20.17 20.17 21.02
C THR A 91 -20.62 21.24 20.04
N CYS A 92 -21.72 21.01 19.31
CA CYS A 92 -22.29 21.97 18.39
C CYS A 92 -22.65 23.29 19.09
N ARG A 93 -23.33 23.22 20.24
CA ARG A 93 -23.69 24.39 21.03
C ARG A 93 -22.46 25.20 21.45
N LYS A 94 -21.42 24.54 21.97
CA LYS A 94 -20.18 25.18 22.36
C LYS A 94 -19.51 25.94 21.21
N LEU A 95 -19.56 25.38 19.99
CA LEU A 95 -19.02 26.03 18.80
C LEU A 95 -19.87 27.24 18.37
N VAL A 96 -21.20 27.12 18.40
CA VAL A 96 -22.14 28.18 18.05
C VAL A 96 -22.09 29.36 19.04
N GLU A 97 -21.81 29.10 20.32
CA GLU A 97 -21.71 30.11 21.39
C GLU A 97 -20.28 30.63 21.59
N SER A 98 -19.32 30.30 20.74
CA SER A 98 -17.93 30.75 20.88
C SER A 98 -17.74 32.20 20.43
N ASP A 99 -16.60 32.83 20.78
CA ASP A 99 -16.29 34.25 20.48
C ASP A 99 -15.75 34.47 19.04
N GLY A 100 -15.71 33.45 18.20
CA GLY A 100 -15.18 33.54 16.84
C GLY A 100 -16.09 34.31 15.87
N THR A 101 -15.54 34.65 14.70
CA THR A 101 -16.31 35.14 13.54
C THR A 101 -16.38 34.12 12.41
N TRP A 102 -15.59 33.06 12.51
CA TRP A 102 -15.58 31.90 11.60
C TRP A 102 -15.17 30.66 12.40
N VAL A 103 -16.11 29.77 12.65
CA VAL A 103 -15.92 28.54 13.43
C VAL A 103 -16.47 27.38 12.64
N TYR A 104 -15.63 26.41 12.24
CA TYR A 104 -16.10 25.22 11.57
C TYR A 104 -16.95 24.35 12.50
N ILE A 105 -18.13 23.99 12.03
CA ILE A 105 -19.03 23.02 12.67
C ILE A 105 -18.68 21.62 12.19
N LYS A 106 -18.62 21.43 10.86
CA LYS A 106 -18.17 20.19 10.22
C LYS A 106 -17.62 20.49 8.84
N ARG A 107 -16.52 19.86 8.50
CA ARG A 107 -15.96 19.90 7.16
C ARG A 107 -16.44 18.70 6.33
N GLN A 108 -16.44 18.84 5.02
CA GLN A 108 -16.79 17.79 4.06
C GLN A 108 -18.18 17.16 4.26
N VAL A 109 -19.19 17.99 4.53
CA VAL A 109 -20.59 17.59 4.61
C VAL A 109 -21.12 17.36 3.20
N ASP A 110 -21.88 16.28 3.00
CA ASP A 110 -22.45 15.94 1.70
C ASP A 110 -23.33 17.07 1.15
N GLU A 111 -23.28 17.27 -0.17
CA GLU A 111 -23.91 18.41 -0.84
C GLU A 111 -25.43 18.47 -0.57
N ASP A 112 -26.12 17.32 -0.56
CA ASP A 112 -27.57 17.26 -0.31
C ASP A 112 -27.92 17.73 1.10
N ASP A 113 -27.16 17.32 2.12
CA ASP A 113 -27.38 17.72 3.51
C ASP A 113 -27.07 19.21 3.72
N ALA A 114 -25.98 19.68 3.11
CA ALA A 114 -25.57 21.09 3.17
C ALA A 114 -26.59 21.99 2.45
N ALA A 115 -27.09 21.60 1.26
CA ALA A 115 -28.09 22.33 0.52
C ALA A 115 -29.45 22.35 1.24
N ALA A 116 -29.81 21.25 1.91
CA ALA A 116 -31.03 21.20 2.74
C ALA A 116 -30.93 22.14 3.96
N LEU A 117 -29.75 22.30 4.54
CA LEU A 117 -29.50 23.23 5.62
C LEU A 117 -29.49 24.70 5.12
N GLU A 118 -28.89 24.97 3.98
CA GLU A 118 -28.79 26.31 3.38
C GLU A 118 -30.19 26.89 3.10
N LYS A 119 -31.13 26.07 2.62
CA LYS A 119 -32.53 26.47 2.39
C LYS A 119 -33.27 26.99 3.63
N LYS A 120 -32.76 26.72 4.85
CA LYS A 120 -33.34 27.23 6.10
C LYS A 120 -32.98 28.67 6.39
N ASN A 121 -32.05 29.26 5.63
CA ASN A 121 -31.59 30.65 5.74
C ASN A 121 -31.31 31.08 7.19
N LEU A 122 -30.51 30.29 7.92
CA LEU A 122 -30.18 30.56 9.33
C LEU A 122 -29.11 31.64 9.42
N PRO A 123 -29.39 32.77 10.11
CA PRO A 123 -28.38 33.82 10.31
C PRO A 123 -27.13 33.29 10.99
N GLY A 124 -25.95 33.66 10.47
CA GLY A 124 -24.67 33.23 11.00
C GLY A 124 -24.17 31.87 10.52
N VAL A 125 -25.00 31.06 9.83
CA VAL A 125 -24.51 29.81 9.22
C VAL A 125 -23.89 30.10 7.86
N LEU A 126 -22.67 29.59 7.65
CA LEU A 126 -21.85 29.86 6.48
C LEU A 126 -21.50 28.54 5.78
N PHE A 127 -21.42 28.61 4.44
CA PHE A 127 -21.12 27.47 3.59
C PHE A 127 -19.91 27.79 2.71
N GLU A 128 -18.95 26.89 2.70
CA GLU A 128 -17.78 26.97 1.83
C GLU A 128 -17.75 25.71 0.95
N GLN A 129 -17.55 25.89 -0.36
CA GLN A 129 -17.36 24.76 -1.26
C GLN A 129 -16.09 24.00 -0.87
N ALA A 130 -16.13 22.70 -0.99
CA ALA A 130 -15.01 21.80 -0.72
C ALA A 130 -15.10 20.55 -1.60
N MET A 131 -14.06 19.74 -1.57
CA MET A 131 -14.02 18.42 -2.23
C MET A 131 -13.84 17.35 -1.16
N LYS A 132 -14.48 16.20 -1.37
CA LYS A 132 -14.39 15.02 -0.53
C LYS A 132 -13.90 13.83 -1.35
N ARG A 133 -12.95 13.07 -0.82
CA ARG A 133 -12.52 11.81 -1.42
C ARG A 133 -13.53 10.72 -1.10
N VAL A 134 -13.88 9.91 -2.09
CA VAL A 134 -14.80 8.77 -1.95
C VAL A 134 -14.19 7.52 -2.55
N TYR A 135 -14.52 6.38 -1.94
CA TYR A 135 -14.04 5.05 -2.30
C TYR A 135 -15.26 4.17 -2.60
N PRO A 136 -15.67 4.03 -3.89
CA PRO A 136 -16.92 3.37 -4.26
C PRO A 136 -17.06 1.90 -3.84
N TYR A 137 -15.91 1.24 -3.62
CA TYR A 137 -15.86 -0.17 -3.17
C TYR A 137 -15.69 -0.33 -1.65
N GLY A 138 -15.91 0.76 -0.87
CA GLY A 138 -15.74 0.74 0.58
C GLY A 138 -14.27 0.57 0.96
N ASN A 139 -13.97 -0.42 1.80
CA ASN A 139 -12.62 -0.70 2.29
C ASN A 139 -11.75 -1.57 1.37
N LEU A 140 -12.24 -1.91 0.16
CA LEU A 140 -11.46 -2.69 -0.81
C LEU A 140 -10.16 -1.96 -1.18
N ALA A 141 -9.04 -2.66 -1.14
CA ALA A 141 -7.70 -2.14 -1.38
C ALA A 141 -7.31 -0.95 -0.49
N SER A 142 -7.88 -0.85 0.73
CA SER A 142 -7.69 0.32 1.60
C SER A 142 -6.22 0.61 1.92
N GLN A 143 -5.41 -0.42 2.21
CA GLN A 143 -3.98 -0.24 2.48
C GLN A 143 -3.21 0.17 1.22
N VAL A 144 -3.64 -0.30 0.03
CA VAL A 144 -3.00 0.07 -1.24
C VAL A 144 -3.35 1.50 -1.64
N LEU A 145 -4.64 1.83 -1.69
CA LEU A 145 -5.10 3.16 -2.06
C LEU A 145 -4.59 4.21 -1.06
N GLY A 146 -4.71 3.90 0.22
CA GLY A 146 -4.40 4.83 1.29
C GLY A 146 -5.50 5.86 1.48
N VAL A 147 -5.18 6.95 2.17
CA VAL A 147 -6.13 8.00 2.55
C VAL A 147 -5.59 9.39 2.29
N VAL A 148 -6.50 10.35 2.18
CA VAL A 148 -6.20 11.78 2.14
C VAL A 148 -6.66 12.47 3.43
N ASN A 149 -6.04 13.60 3.76
CA ASN A 149 -6.54 14.47 4.80
C ASN A 149 -7.74 15.31 4.31
N VAL A 150 -8.30 16.11 5.22
CA VAL A 150 -9.43 17.00 4.91
C VAL A 150 -9.09 18.11 3.91
N ASP A 151 -7.82 18.35 3.63
CA ASP A 151 -7.33 19.31 2.64
C ASP A 151 -6.97 18.65 1.31
N ASN A 152 -7.29 17.34 1.17
CA ASN A 152 -7.04 16.46 0.01
C ASN A 152 -5.56 16.17 -0.27
N ASP A 153 -4.68 16.24 0.74
CA ASP A 153 -3.31 15.75 0.63
C ASP A 153 -3.23 14.28 0.97
N GLY A 154 -2.52 13.51 0.16
CA GLY A 154 -2.32 12.08 0.37
C GLY A 154 -1.44 11.78 1.58
N LEU A 155 -1.94 10.96 2.51
CA LEU A 155 -1.25 10.61 3.76
C LEU A 155 -0.57 9.24 3.69
N THR A 156 -1.20 8.27 3.07
CA THR A 156 -0.71 6.88 2.97
C THR A 156 -0.96 6.32 1.57
N GLY A 157 -0.41 5.15 1.28
CA GLY A 157 -0.68 4.38 0.07
C GLY A 157 -0.36 5.11 -1.24
N LEU A 158 -1.07 4.76 -2.30
CA LEU A 158 -0.94 5.38 -3.62
C LEU A 158 -1.37 6.85 -3.62
N GLU A 159 -2.30 7.24 -2.73
CA GLU A 159 -2.67 8.64 -2.53
C GLU A 159 -1.47 9.49 -2.12
N LYS A 160 -0.58 8.96 -1.26
CA LYS A 160 0.68 9.61 -0.87
C LYS A 160 1.73 9.51 -1.98
N GLN A 161 1.91 8.32 -2.54
CA GLN A 161 2.93 8.06 -3.56
C GLN A 161 2.75 8.98 -4.77
N TYR A 162 1.52 9.11 -5.23
CA TYR A 162 1.17 9.91 -6.39
C TYR A 162 0.52 11.26 -6.04
N ASN A 163 0.71 11.75 -4.78
CA ASN A 163 0.08 12.99 -4.32
C ASN A 163 0.30 14.15 -5.27
N LYS A 164 1.54 14.34 -5.73
CA LYS A 164 1.91 15.44 -6.64
C LYS A 164 1.19 15.37 -7.99
N LEU A 165 0.90 14.19 -8.49
CA LEU A 165 0.19 13.97 -9.75
C LEU A 165 -1.32 14.11 -9.58
N LEU A 166 -1.84 13.51 -8.51
CA LEU A 166 -3.27 13.49 -8.21
C LEU A 166 -3.80 14.84 -7.72
N THR A 167 -2.99 15.64 -7.00
CA THR A 167 -3.41 16.94 -6.47
C THR A 167 -3.47 17.95 -7.60
N GLY A 168 -4.65 18.58 -7.78
CA GLY A 168 -4.84 19.69 -8.69
C GLY A 168 -4.32 21.01 -8.13
N THR A 169 -4.48 22.07 -8.88
CA THR A 169 -4.16 23.43 -8.45
C THR A 169 -5.46 24.22 -8.29
N ASN A 170 -5.74 24.66 -7.08
CA ASN A 170 -6.91 25.48 -6.80
C ASN A 170 -6.89 26.80 -7.57
N GLY A 171 -8.05 27.18 -8.10
CA GLY A 171 -8.29 28.49 -8.66
C GLY A 171 -8.75 29.50 -7.61
N SER A 172 -9.02 30.70 -8.06
CA SER A 172 -9.56 31.74 -7.21
C SER A 172 -10.60 32.59 -7.96
N LEU A 173 -11.59 33.04 -7.20
CA LEU A 173 -12.61 33.94 -7.68
C LEU A 173 -12.69 35.13 -6.73
N VAL A 174 -12.29 36.30 -7.20
CA VAL A 174 -12.37 37.54 -6.46
C VAL A 174 -13.52 38.35 -7.04
N ARG A 175 -14.48 38.73 -6.20
CA ARG A 175 -15.64 39.56 -6.58
C ARG A 175 -15.81 40.71 -5.60
N GLU A 176 -16.26 41.86 -6.13
CA GLU A 176 -16.66 42.99 -5.31
C GLU A 176 -18.08 42.79 -4.77
N ARG A 177 -18.25 43.03 -3.45
CA ARG A 177 -19.54 42.91 -2.76
C ARG A 177 -19.93 44.23 -2.10
N ALA A 178 -21.20 44.49 -2.07
CA ALA A 178 -21.80 45.61 -1.33
C ALA A 178 -21.80 45.30 0.19
N ARG A 179 -22.16 46.27 0.99
CA ARG A 179 -22.20 46.16 2.46
C ARG A 179 -23.23 45.14 2.96
N ASP A 180 -24.27 44.89 2.19
CA ASP A 180 -25.31 43.87 2.45
C ASP A 180 -24.92 42.47 1.98
N GLY A 181 -23.71 42.30 1.43
CA GLY A 181 -23.21 41.02 0.92
C GLY A 181 -23.56 40.71 -0.55
N SER A 182 -24.39 41.54 -1.20
CA SER A 182 -24.74 41.35 -2.61
C SER A 182 -23.55 41.68 -3.54
N TYR A 183 -23.49 41.04 -4.70
CA TYR A 183 -22.46 41.30 -5.70
C TYR A 183 -22.73 42.63 -6.44
N ILE A 184 -21.70 43.43 -6.62
CA ILE A 184 -21.79 44.70 -7.34
C ILE A 184 -21.67 44.41 -8.84
N ALA A 185 -22.74 44.71 -9.61
CA ALA A 185 -22.72 44.57 -11.07
C ALA A 185 -21.68 45.57 -11.66
N GLY A 186 -20.74 45.04 -12.47
CA GLY A 186 -19.63 45.84 -13.00
C GLY A 186 -18.49 46.14 -12.03
N GLY A 187 -18.56 45.60 -10.81
CA GLY A 187 -17.49 45.67 -9.81
C GLY A 187 -16.27 44.82 -10.20
N ALA A 188 -15.23 44.87 -9.38
CA ALA A 188 -14.01 44.11 -9.60
C ALA A 188 -14.32 42.60 -9.70
N TYR A 189 -13.84 41.96 -10.76
CA TYR A 189 -13.99 40.55 -11.03
C TYR A 189 -12.67 39.98 -11.55
N LYS A 190 -12.13 38.97 -10.85
CA LYS A 190 -10.96 38.23 -11.30
C LYS A 190 -11.20 36.75 -11.03
N LYS A 191 -11.15 35.93 -12.09
CA LYS A 191 -11.25 34.50 -12.00
C LYS A 191 -9.97 33.84 -12.50
N VAL A 192 -9.37 33.00 -11.68
CA VAL A 192 -8.34 32.04 -12.06
C VAL A 192 -9.01 30.67 -11.98
N ALA A 193 -9.07 29.96 -13.09
CA ALA A 193 -9.69 28.62 -13.08
C ALA A 193 -8.86 27.64 -12.26
N ALA A 194 -9.52 26.69 -11.60
CA ALA A 194 -8.86 25.55 -11.02
C ALA A 194 -8.32 24.64 -12.14
N VAL A 195 -7.24 23.93 -11.87
CA VAL A 195 -6.68 22.88 -12.74
C VAL A 195 -6.78 21.58 -11.96
N ASP A 196 -7.59 20.66 -12.46
CA ASP A 196 -7.80 19.36 -11.80
C ASP A 196 -6.53 18.52 -11.84
N GLY A 197 -6.41 17.62 -10.86
CA GLY A 197 -5.34 16.62 -10.80
C GLY A 197 -5.44 15.62 -11.96
N VAL A 198 -4.38 14.89 -12.16
CA VAL A 198 -4.29 13.90 -13.24
C VAL A 198 -4.82 12.56 -12.73
N ASP A 199 -5.70 11.94 -13.51
CA ASP A 199 -6.18 10.60 -13.26
C ASP A 199 -5.08 9.56 -13.49
N ILE A 200 -5.09 8.50 -12.70
CA ILE A 200 -4.16 7.37 -12.84
C ILE A 200 -4.92 6.06 -13.01
N VAL A 201 -4.38 5.17 -13.83
CA VAL A 201 -4.83 3.79 -13.95
C VAL A 201 -3.79 2.92 -13.24
N THR A 202 -4.26 2.06 -12.35
CA THR A 202 -3.43 1.09 -11.65
C THR A 202 -3.44 -0.27 -12.35
N THR A 203 -2.54 -1.15 -11.94
CA THR A 203 -2.47 -2.55 -12.36
C THR A 203 -3.46 -3.44 -11.61
N LEU A 204 -4.07 -2.93 -10.52
CA LEU A 204 -5.04 -3.68 -9.72
C LEU A 204 -6.23 -4.15 -10.55
N ASP A 205 -6.75 -5.32 -10.21
CA ASP A 205 -8.03 -5.83 -10.69
C ASP A 205 -9.00 -5.99 -9.51
N VAL A 206 -10.13 -5.30 -9.55
CA VAL A 206 -11.13 -5.29 -8.46
C VAL A 206 -11.59 -6.71 -8.09
N ASN A 207 -11.73 -7.62 -9.06
CA ASN A 207 -12.24 -8.96 -8.81
C ASN A 207 -11.17 -9.83 -8.13
N ILE A 208 -9.91 -9.74 -8.60
CA ILE A 208 -8.79 -10.45 -7.99
C ILE A 208 -8.50 -9.89 -6.59
N GLN A 209 -8.54 -8.57 -6.44
CA GLN A 209 -8.34 -7.90 -5.13
C GLN A 209 -9.37 -8.36 -4.10
N ARG A 210 -10.66 -8.39 -4.48
CA ARG A 210 -11.74 -8.85 -3.61
C ARG A 210 -11.55 -10.31 -3.20
N ALA A 211 -11.26 -11.19 -4.16
CA ALA A 211 -11.00 -12.60 -3.87
C ALA A 211 -9.80 -12.80 -2.94
N ALA A 212 -8.75 -11.97 -3.10
CA ALA A 212 -7.57 -12.01 -2.23
C ALA A 212 -7.91 -11.57 -0.80
N GLU A 213 -8.65 -10.47 -0.63
CA GLU A 213 -9.07 -9.98 0.68
C GLU A 213 -9.99 -10.96 1.42
N ASP A 214 -11.00 -11.48 0.72
CA ASP A 214 -11.97 -12.43 1.30
C ASP A 214 -11.28 -13.72 1.74
N ALA A 215 -10.42 -14.30 0.87
CA ALA A 215 -9.71 -15.53 1.19
C ALA A 215 -8.67 -15.34 2.32
N LEU A 216 -8.00 -14.18 2.35
CA LEU A 216 -7.05 -13.85 3.41
C LEU A 216 -7.75 -13.67 4.76
N ALA A 217 -8.86 -12.93 4.79
CA ALA A 217 -9.65 -12.72 6.01
C ALA A 217 -10.14 -14.06 6.58
N GLU A 218 -10.73 -14.91 5.74
CA GLU A 218 -11.18 -16.25 6.13
C GLU A 218 -10.01 -17.11 6.66
N ALA A 219 -8.83 -17.04 6.02
CA ALA A 219 -7.67 -17.80 6.45
C ALA A 219 -7.14 -17.34 7.81
N VAL A 220 -7.03 -16.03 8.05
CA VAL A 220 -6.57 -15.48 9.34
C VAL A 220 -7.53 -15.86 10.45
N GLU A 221 -8.85 -15.76 10.24
CA GLU A 221 -9.86 -16.13 11.23
C GLU A 221 -9.84 -17.64 11.54
N LYS A 222 -9.79 -18.49 10.52
CA LYS A 222 -9.77 -19.96 10.69
C LYS A 222 -8.51 -20.46 11.39
N THR A 223 -7.36 -19.90 11.03
CA THR A 223 -6.07 -20.32 11.58
C THR A 223 -5.74 -19.64 12.91
N LYS A 224 -6.52 -18.62 13.30
CA LYS A 224 -6.24 -17.76 14.46
C LYS A 224 -4.88 -17.05 14.35
N ALA A 225 -4.44 -16.79 13.14
CA ALA A 225 -3.26 -15.99 12.89
C ALA A 225 -3.47 -14.56 13.42
N LYS A 226 -2.41 -13.89 13.82
CA LYS A 226 -2.45 -12.52 14.30
C LYS A 226 -2.76 -11.55 13.16
N ASN A 227 -2.14 -11.79 12.02
CA ASN A 227 -2.30 -11.02 10.79
C ASN A 227 -1.92 -11.88 9.57
N GLY A 228 -2.12 -11.35 8.38
CA GLY A 228 -1.71 -12.00 7.14
C GLY A 228 -1.57 -11.00 6.01
N SER A 229 -1.00 -11.46 4.89
CA SER A 229 -0.89 -10.69 3.67
C SER A 229 -1.05 -11.58 2.45
N ALA A 230 -1.59 -11.01 1.36
CA ALA A 230 -1.72 -11.67 0.07
C ALA A 230 -1.25 -10.73 -1.05
N LEU A 231 -0.46 -11.27 -1.97
CA LEU A 231 0.04 -10.59 -3.16
C LEU A 231 -0.27 -11.45 -4.39
N VAL A 232 -0.77 -10.83 -5.44
CA VAL A 232 -0.96 -11.45 -6.76
C VAL A 232 -0.29 -10.57 -7.80
N THR A 233 0.63 -11.13 -8.60
CA THR A 233 1.36 -10.39 -9.64
C THR A 233 1.37 -11.15 -10.96
N ASP A 234 1.55 -10.42 -12.05
CA ASP A 234 2.04 -10.99 -13.31
C ASP A 234 3.57 -11.02 -13.27
N PRO A 235 4.22 -12.20 -13.18
CA PRO A 235 5.66 -12.29 -13.05
C PRO A 235 6.41 -11.85 -14.32
N THR A 236 5.73 -11.74 -15.46
CA THR A 236 6.35 -11.36 -16.75
C THR A 236 6.40 -9.84 -16.96
N THR A 237 5.55 -9.09 -16.27
CA THR A 237 5.48 -7.63 -16.37
C THR A 237 5.85 -6.93 -15.06
N GLY A 238 5.66 -7.59 -13.92
CA GLY A 238 5.75 -6.99 -12.59
C GLY A 238 4.46 -6.29 -12.15
N GLU A 239 3.39 -6.29 -12.97
CA GLU A 239 2.10 -5.72 -12.58
C GLU A 239 1.55 -6.39 -11.31
N ILE A 240 1.21 -5.59 -10.29
CA ILE A 240 0.54 -6.06 -9.07
C ILE A 240 -0.96 -6.04 -9.33
N LEU A 241 -1.57 -7.22 -9.43
CA LEU A 241 -2.99 -7.40 -9.72
C LEU A 241 -3.86 -7.30 -8.46
N ALA A 242 -3.30 -7.73 -7.33
CA ALA A 242 -3.91 -7.57 -6.01
C ALA A 242 -2.84 -7.56 -4.92
N ALA A 243 -3.08 -6.75 -3.89
CA ALA A 243 -2.24 -6.70 -2.70
C ALA A 243 -3.09 -6.30 -1.50
N CYS A 244 -3.02 -7.06 -0.41
CA CYS A 244 -3.77 -6.76 0.80
C CYS A 244 -3.06 -7.28 2.05
N SER A 245 -3.45 -6.72 3.19
CA SER A 245 -3.12 -7.20 4.53
C SER A 245 -4.39 -7.32 5.36
N TYR A 246 -4.38 -8.20 6.34
CA TYR A 246 -5.47 -8.36 7.30
C TYR A 246 -4.88 -8.34 8.74
N PRO A 247 -5.49 -7.63 9.68
CA PRO A 247 -6.72 -6.83 9.57
C PRO A 247 -6.64 -5.66 8.60
N THR A 248 -7.79 -5.24 8.11
CA THR A 248 -7.97 -4.05 7.28
C THR A 248 -8.64 -2.93 8.06
N TYR A 249 -8.82 -1.75 7.47
CA TYR A 249 -9.46 -0.60 8.09
C TYR A 249 -10.46 0.07 7.15
N ASP A 250 -11.40 0.84 7.72
CA ASP A 250 -12.33 1.66 6.97
C ASP A 250 -11.71 3.04 6.70
N GLN A 251 -11.50 3.37 5.42
CA GLN A 251 -10.96 4.66 4.97
C GLN A 251 -11.88 5.85 5.31
N THR A 252 -13.15 5.60 5.59
CA THR A 252 -14.15 6.63 5.94
C THR A 252 -14.25 6.88 7.44
N ASP A 253 -13.64 6.03 8.28
CA ASP A 253 -13.65 6.11 9.74
C ASP A 253 -12.24 6.01 10.32
N LEU A 254 -11.43 7.03 10.04
CA LEU A 254 -10.02 7.07 10.47
C LEU A 254 -9.87 7.29 11.98
N GLU A 255 -10.89 7.79 12.67
CA GLU A 255 -10.85 7.99 14.13
C GLU A 255 -10.79 6.66 14.88
N ASN A 256 -11.40 5.61 14.32
CA ASN A 256 -11.43 4.26 14.88
C ASN A 256 -10.40 3.32 14.22
N ALA A 257 -9.71 3.75 13.16
CA ALA A 257 -8.69 2.97 12.50
C ALA A 257 -7.43 2.85 13.35
N LYS A 258 -6.90 1.62 13.48
CA LYS A 258 -5.59 1.41 14.10
C LYS A 258 -4.50 1.69 13.07
N THR A 259 -3.48 2.43 13.48
CA THR A 259 -2.36 2.78 12.60
C THR A 259 -1.67 1.53 12.01
N GLU A 260 -1.56 0.45 12.78
CA GLU A 260 -0.97 -0.82 12.36
C GLU A 260 -1.77 -1.51 11.24
N ASP A 261 -3.10 -1.32 11.19
CA ASP A 261 -3.99 -1.91 10.19
C ASP A 261 -3.98 -1.11 8.86
N MET A 262 -3.42 0.10 8.87
CA MET A 262 -3.26 0.94 7.68
C MET A 262 -2.04 0.56 6.83
N ASN A 263 -1.14 -0.28 7.35
CA ASN A 263 0.08 -0.68 6.68
C ASN A 263 -0.17 -1.78 5.65
N LEU A 264 0.41 -1.64 4.48
CA LEU A 264 0.53 -2.73 3.51
C LEU A 264 1.76 -3.58 3.90
N ARG A 265 1.54 -4.59 4.77
CA ARG A 265 2.60 -5.41 5.38
C ARG A 265 3.50 -6.11 4.36
N LEU A 266 2.97 -6.37 3.16
CA LEU A 266 3.75 -6.91 2.04
C LEU A 266 4.99 -6.06 1.70
N VAL A 267 4.90 -4.74 1.96
CA VAL A 267 5.95 -3.77 1.65
C VAL A 267 6.63 -3.25 2.91
N THR A 268 5.86 -3.03 3.99
CA THR A 268 6.35 -2.33 5.18
C THR A 268 6.97 -3.24 6.24
N ASP A 269 6.61 -4.53 6.25
CA ASP A 269 7.08 -5.47 7.27
C ASP A 269 8.18 -6.37 6.69
N ALA A 270 9.12 -6.76 7.53
CA ALA A 270 10.16 -7.72 7.19
C ALA A 270 10.06 -8.95 8.10
N TYR A 271 10.39 -10.11 7.58
CA TYR A 271 10.31 -11.40 8.27
C TYR A 271 11.34 -12.38 7.72
N GLU A 272 11.60 -13.47 8.43
CA GLU A 272 12.43 -14.57 7.91
C GLU A 272 11.63 -15.38 6.88
N PRO A 273 12.04 -15.46 5.60
CA PRO A 273 11.26 -16.09 4.52
C PRO A 273 11.12 -17.61 4.66
N GLY A 274 11.96 -18.23 5.49
CA GLY A 274 11.98 -19.67 5.70
C GLY A 274 12.15 -20.44 4.40
N SER A 275 11.46 -21.56 4.30
CA SER A 275 11.65 -22.53 3.20
C SER A 275 11.31 -22.02 1.80
N VAL A 276 10.66 -20.88 1.63
CA VAL A 276 10.49 -20.26 0.31
C VAL A 276 11.85 -19.84 -0.26
N PHE A 277 12.77 -19.40 0.58
CA PHE A 277 14.12 -18.99 0.19
C PHE A 277 14.94 -20.13 -0.45
N LYS A 278 14.63 -21.40 -0.17
CA LYS A 278 15.28 -22.57 -0.78
C LYS A 278 15.16 -22.60 -2.30
N THR A 279 14.13 -21.98 -2.86
CA THR A 279 13.98 -21.86 -4.33
C THR A 279 15.08 -20.99 -4.93
N LEU A 280 15.47 -19.91 -4.25
CA LEU A 280 16.55 -19.02 -4.65
C LEU A 280 17.93 -19.70 -4.50
N VAL A 281 18.12 -20.45 -3.40
CA VAL A 281 19.35 -21.23 -3.17
C VAL A 281 19.53 -22.31 -4.21
N ALA A 282 18.46 -23.05 -4.57
CA ALA A 282 18.49 -24.02 -5.66
C ALA A 282 18.83 -23.33 -6.99
N GLY A 283 18.19 -22.20 -7.28
CA GLY A 283 18.45 -21.39 -8.47
C GLY A 283 19.93 -21.00 -8.60
N ALA A 284 20.54 -20.50 -7.53
CA ALA A 284 21.94 -20.17 -7.48
C ALA A 284 22.84 -21.39 -7.75
N GLY A 285 22.56 -22.51 -7.09
CA GLY A 285 23.34 -23.74 -7.27
C GLY A 285 23.24 -24.33 -8.68
N PHE A 286 22.06 -24.22 -9.31
CA PHE A 286 21.84 -24.67 -10.70
C PHE A 286 22.52 -23.74 -11.70
N ASP A 287 22.44 -22.44 -11.51
CA ASP A 287 23.04 -21.43 -12.39
C ASP A 287 24.59 -21.49 -12.36
N LEU A 288 25.17 -21.71 -11.19
CA LEU A 288 26.61 -21.98 -11.02
C LEU A 288 27.05 -23.33 -11.58
N GLY A 289 26.11 -24.24 -11.84
CA GLY A 289 26.41 -25.61 -12.28
C GLY A 289 27.08 -26.48 -11.20
N VAL A 290 27.11 -26.03 -9.94
CA VAL A 290 27.71 -26.78 -8.82
C VAL A 290 26.81 -27.92 -8.33
N VAL A 291 25.50 -27.79 -8.58
CA VAL A 291 24.49 -28.83 -8.40
C VAL A 291 23.44 -28.78 -9.53
N ARG A 292 22.68 -29.84 -9.69
CA ARG A 292 21.50 -29.97 -10.57
C ARG A 292 20.34 -30.56 -9.76
N SER A 293 19.13 -30.50 -10.29
CA SER A 293 17.94 -31.08 -9.65
C SER A 293 18.12 -32.56 -9.29
N SER A 294 18.93 -33.34 -10.07
CA SER A 294 19.25 -34.75 -9.86
C SER A 294 20.54 -35.02 -9.09
N THR A 295 21.25 -33.96 -8.62
CA THR A 295 22.46 -34.14 -7.82
C THR A 295 22.11 -34.71 -6.46
N SER A 296 22.63 -35.91 -6.14
CA SER A 296 22.34 -36.59 -4.89
C SER A 296 23.37 -36.28 -3.80
N PHE A 297 22.89 -36.27 -2.57
CA PHE A 297 23.67 -36.09 -1.35
C PHE A 297 23.29 -37.17 -0.31
N GLU A 298 24.26 -37.55 0.50
CA GLU A 298 23.99 -38.28 1.74
C GLU A 298 23.55 -37.25 2.79
N VAL A 299 22.26 -37.22 3.09
CA VAL A 299 21.66 -36.22 3.99
C VAL A 299 21.50 -36.83 5.38
N PRO A 300 22.30 -36.44 6.38
CA PRO A 300 22.20 -36.99 7.74
C PRO A 300 20.88 -36.60 8.42
N ALA A 301 20.56 -37.22 9.54
CA ALA A 301 19.38 -36.89 10.35
C ALA A 301 19.42 -35.46 10.90
N SER A 302 20.64 -34.96 11.19
CA SER A 302 20.91 -33.62 11.67
C SER A 302 22.26 -33.12 11.18
N ILE A 303 22.46 -31.79 11.18
CA ILE A 303 23.71 -31.16 10.80
C ILE A 303 23.99 -29.96 11.70
N ASN A 304 25.26 -29.75 12.09
CA ASN A 304 25.64 -28.58 12.86
C ASN A 304 25.82 -27.34 11.98
N VAL A 305 25.26 -26.24 12.41
CA VAL A 305 25.32 -24.91 11.79
C VAL A 305 25.73 -23.92 12.87
N GLY A 306 27.01 -23.58 12.94
CA GLY A 306 27.59 -22.90 14.10
C GLY A 306 27.45 -23.78 15.36
N ASP A 307 26.89 -23.22 16.40
CA ASP A 307 26.61 -23.91 17.68
C ASP A 307 25.25 -24.64 17.69
N ASP A 308 24.41 -24.42 16.68
CA ASP A 308 23.08 -25.00 16.60
C ASP A 308 23.06 -26.34 15.84
N THR A 309 22.09 -27.20 16.16
CA THR A 309 21.83 -28.44 15.44
C THR A 309 20.54 -28.32 14.65
N VAL A 310 20.65 -28.33 13.31
CA VAL A 310 19.54 -28.25 12.37
C VAL A 310 19.02 -29.65 12.06
N THR A 311 17.69 -29.80 12.07
CA THR A 311 16.97 -31.03 11.69
C THR A 311 15.90 -30.72 10.65
N ASP A 312 15.39 -31.76 9.99
CA ASP A 312 14.24 -31.66 9.12
C ASP A 312 12.92 -31.72 9.93
N ALA A 313 11.85 -31.21 9.36
CA ALA A 313 10.53 -31.16 10.02
C ALA A 313 9.95 -32.56 10.32
N ASP A 314 10.30 -33.57 9.51
CA ASP A 314 9.88 -34.96 9.69
C ASP A 314 10.61 -35.67 10.85
N LYS A 315 11.58 -34.99 11.48
CA LYS A 315 12.32 -35.47 12.68
C LYS A 315 12.86 -36.90 12.55
N ARG A 316 13.29 -37.29 11.33
CA ARG A 316 13.90 -38.60 11.11
C ARG A 316 15.18 -38.74 11.93
N ASP A 317 15.49 -39.95 12.37
CA ASP A 317 16.65 -40.31 13.15
C ASP A 317 17.75 -41.08 12.35
N TYR A 318 17.59 -41.14 11.04
CA TYR A 318 18.50 -41.81 10.10
C TYR A 318 18.89 -40.90 8.95
N GLY A 319 20.06 -41.19 8.38
CA GLY A 319 20.50 -40.56 7.12
C GLY A 319 19.83 -41.23 5.90
N MET A 320 19.67 -40.44 4.84
CA MET A 320 19.16 -40.95 3.57
C MET A 320 19.78 -40.22 2.38
N THR A 321 19.86 -40.92 1.24
CA THR A 321 20.28 -40.30 -0.02
C THR A 321 19.10 -39.50 -0.59
N MET A 322 19.27 -38.21 -0.84
CA MET A 322 18.27 -37.37 -1.51
C MET A 322 18.95 -36.57 -2.63
N ASP A 323 18.27 -36.44 -3.79
CA ASP A 323 18.65 -35.43 -4.76
C ASP A 323 18.02 -34.07 -4.40
N VAL A 324 18.42 -32.99 -5.08
CA VAL A 324 17.94 -31.64 -4.77
C VAL A 324 16.42 -31.53 -4.99
N ARG A 325 15.84 -32.26 -5.94
CA ARG A 325 14.40 -32.33 -6.17
C ARG A 325 13.67 -32.90 -4.94
N GLU A 326 14.16 -34.01 -4.42
CA GLU A 326 13.61 -34.68 -3.23
C GLU A 326 13.76 -33.78 -1.97
N MET A 327 14.92 -33.09 -1.83
CA MET A 327 15.11 -32.11 -0.76
C MET A 327 14.10 -30.96 -0.85
N MET A 328 13.80 -30.47 -2.08
CA MET A 328 12.79 -29.42 -2.29
C MET A 328 11.40 -29.95 -1.98
N ARG A 329 11.04 -31.14 -2.45
CA ARG A 329 9.76 -31.82 -2.24
C ARG A 329 9.43 -31.99 -0.75
N ARG A 330 10.43 -32.44 0.04
CA ARG A 330 10.32 -32.59 1.51
C ARG A 330 10.55 -31.32 2.28
N SER A 331 11.02 -30.28 1.62
CA SER A 331 11.47 -29.05 2.29
C SER A 331 12.62 -29.26 3.29
N SER A 332 13.59 -30.16 2.98
CA SER A 332 14.69 -30.52 3.88
C SER A 332 15.59 -29.31 4.21
N ASN A 333 15.70 -28.95 5.49
CA ASN A 333 16.63 -27.94 5.98
C ASN A 333 18.08 -28.46 5.90
N VAL A 334 18.28 -29.69 6.36
CA VAL A 334 19.61 -30.35 6.38
C VAL A 334 20.17 -30.48 4.96
N GLY A 335 19.32 -30.87 4.00
CA GLY A 335 19.69 -30.96 2.60
C GLY A 335 20.13 -29.60 2.02
N PHE A 336 19.38 -28.52 2.31
CA PHE A 336 19.72 -27.20 1.81
C PHE A 336 20.94 -26.58 2.49
N VAL A 337 21.26 -26.91 3.75
CA VAL A 337 22.56 -26.60 4.34
C VAL A 337 23.72 -27.21 3.52
N LEU A 338 23.56 -28.46 3.06
CA LEU A 338 24.57 -29.11 2.21
C LEU A 338 24.68 -28.43 0.84
N VAL A 339 23.55 -28.02 0.23
CA VAL A 339 23.55 -27.27 -1.03
C VAL A 339 24.26 -25.91 -0.85
N GLY A 340 23.93 -25.14 0.19
CA GLY A 340 24.61 -23.87 0.48
C GLY A 340 26.12 -24.02 0.72
N ARG A 341 26.54 -25.07 1.44
CA ARG A 341 27.95 -25.40 1.62
C ARG A 341 28.64 -25.79 0.28
N LYS A 342 27.90 -26.40 -0.63
CA LYS A 342 28.41 -26.73 -1.98
C LYS A 342 28.56 -25.50 -2.87
N ILE A 343 27.67 -24.51 -2.73
CA ILE A 343 27.78 -23.20 -3.38
C ILE A 343 29.00 -22.43 -2.82
N GLY A 344 29.18 -22.44 -1.50
CA GLY A 344 30.22 -21.67 -0.84
C GLY A 344 29.78 -20.24 -0.51
N ALA A 345 30.42 -19.64 0.51
CA ALA A 345 29.94 -18.39 1.08
C ALA A 345 30.05 -17.18 0.13
N ASP A 346 31.10 -17.14 -0.71
CA ASP A 346 31.33 -16.01 -1.62
C ASP A 346 30.28 -15.98 -2.75
N ASP A 347 30.08 -17.11 -3.42
CA ASP A 347 29.08 -17.23 -4.47
C ASP A 347 27.65 -17.12 -3.91
N PHE A 348 27.41 -17.67 -2.72
CA PHE A 348 26.12 -17.55 -2.05
C PHE A 348 25.76 -16.08 -1.79
N ALA A 349 26.67 -15.29 -1.22
CA ALA A 349 26.46 -13.87 -0.97
C ALA A 349 26.26 -13.10 -2.28
N ALA A 350 27.03 -13.41 -3.32
CA ALA A 350 26.86 -12.79 -4.63
C ALA A 350 25.49 -13.08 -5.27
N TYR A 351 24.92 -14.27 -5.03
CA TYR A 351 23.56 -14.59 -5.52
C TYR A 351 22.46 -13.97 -4.65
N VAL A 352 22.66 -13.82 -3.34
CA VAL A 352 21.74 -13.03 -2.48
C VAL A 352 21.61 -11.61 -3.01
N ASP A 353 22.74 -10.98 -3.36
CA ASP A 353 22.78 -9.65 -3.99
C ASP A 353 22.11 -9.66 -5.38
N LYS A 354 22.44 -10.63 -6.24
CA LYS A 354 21.85 -10.79 -7.57
C LYS A 354 20.32 -10.95 -7.55
N TRP A 355 19.77 -11.58 -6.50
CA TRP A 355 18.33 -11.69 -6.29
C TRP A 355 17.71 -10.38 -5.77
N GLY A 356 18.51 -9.36 -5.51
CA GLY A 356 18.08 -8.08 -4.95
C GLY A 356 17.60 -8.17 -3.51
N ILE A 357 18.03 -9.21 -2.77
CA ILE A 357 17.66 -9.43 -1.37
C ILE A 357 18.43 -8.46 -0.48
N GLY A 358 17.70 -7.70 0.37
CA GLY A 358 18.26 -6.61 1.17
C GLY A 358 18.34 -5.27 0.43
N HIS A 359 17.80 -5.20 -0.77
CA HIS A 359 17.72 -3.99 -1.58
C HIS A 359 16.27 -3.60 -1.87
N SER A 360 16.05 -2.33 -2.28
CA SER A 360 14.72 -1.92 -2.71
C SER A 360 14.24 -2.75 -3.92
N SER A 361 13.02 -3.25 -3.84
CA SER A 361 12.37 -3.95 -4.96
C SER A 361 12.06 -3.01 -6.14
N GLY A 362 12.07 -1.70 -5.88
CA GLY A 362 11.66 -0.67 -6.84
C GLY A 362 10.15 -0.46 -6.91
N VAL A 363 9.39 -1.10 -6.00
CA VAL A 363 7.93 -0.93 -5.96
C VAL A 363 7.54 0.54 -5.77
N ASP A 364 6.58 1.00 -6.53
CA ASP A 364 6.04 2.36 -6.47
C ASP A 364 5.06 2.55 -5.29
N PHE A 365 5.54 2.22 -4.11
CA PHE A 365 4.78 2.31 -2.85
C PHE A 365 5.66 2.86 -1.73
N PRO A 366 5.12 3.72 -0.84
CA PRO A 366 5.93 4.34 0.21
C PRO A 366 6.18 3.40 1.39
N GLY A 367 7.37 3.50 1.98
CA GLY A 367 7.68 2.84 3.25
C GLY A 367 8.18 1.40 3.12
N GLU A 368 8.80 1.05 2.00
CA GLU A 368 9.41 -0.27 1.80
C GLU A 368 10.46 -0.57 2.87
N SER A 369 10.33 -1.73 3.51
CA SER A 369 11.32 -2.27 4.44
C SER A 369 12.36 -3.06 3.67
N LEU A 370 13.63 -2.74 3.86
CA LEU A 370 14.74 -3.48 3.26
C LEU A 370 15.17 -4.70 4.09
N GLY A 371 14.55 -4.88 5.28
CA GLY A 371 14.91 -5.98 6.16
C GLY A 371 16.31 -5.89 6.76
N ILE A 372 16.88 -7.05 7.07
CA ILE A 372 18.24 -7.20 7.61
C ILE A 372 18.90 -8.38 6.92
N VAL A 373 19.91 -8.11 6.10
CA VAL A 373 20.69 -9.12 5.40
C VAL A 373 22.17 -8.86 5.70
N LYS A 374 22.87 -9.89 6.16
CA LYS A 374 24.31 -9.78 6.46
C LYS A 374 25.11 -9.67 5.16
N GLU A 375 26.00 -8.70 5.12
CA GLU A 375 27.03 -8.62 4.08
C GLU A 375 28.00 -9.81 4.20
N ARG A 376 28.69 -10.13 3.11
CA ARG A 376 29.59 -11.29 3.05
C ARG A 376 30.68 -11.31 4.14
N ASP A 377 31.23 -10.16 4.48
CA ASP A 377 32.27 -10.00 5.52
C ASP A 377 31.73 -10.16 6.95
N GLN A 378 30.41 -10.12 7.12
CA GLN A 378 29.70 -10.34 8.38
C GLN A 378 29.32 -11.82 8.60
N TYR A 379 29.61 -12.71 7.64
CA TYR A 379 29.28 -14.12 7.78
C TYR A 379 30.12 -14.77 8.87
N ASP A 380 29.43 -15.38 9.83
CA ASP A 380 30.00 -16.21 10.87
C ASP A 380 29.87 -17.72 10.53
N GLY A 381 30.18 -18.59 11.48
CA GLY A 381 30.10 -20.05 11.28
C GLY A 381 28.68 -20.59 11.06
N ALA A 382 27.64 -19.80 11.40
CA ALA A 382 26.24 -20.19 11.26
C ALA A 382 25.56 -19.58 10.04
N THR A 383 25.96 -18.38 9.61
CA THR A 383 25.24 -17.55 8.64
C THR A 383 24.91 -18.27 7.34
N LEU A 384 25.91 -18.84 6.66
CA LEU A 384 25.68 -19.56 5.40
C LEU A 384 24.69 -20.71 5.54
N GLY A 385 24.83 -21.49 6.62
CA GLY A 385 23.94 -22.64 6.86
C GLY A 385 22.52 -22.21 7.13
N SER A 386 22.30 -21.22 7.98
CA SER A 386 20.97 -20.72 8.35
C SER A 386 20.28 -20.03 7.17
N MET A 387 20.99 -19.17 6.43
CA MET A 387 20.46 -18.52 5.24
C MET A 387 20.09 -19.52 4.13
N SER A 388 20.77 -20.68 4.06
CA SER A 388 20.48 -21.71 3.05
C SER A 388 19.05 -22.28 3.15
N PHE A 389 18.38 -22.14 4.29
CA PHE A 389 16.97 -22.52 4.45
C PHE A 389 16.07 -21.36 4.84
N GLY A 390 16.56 -20.11 4.71
CA GLY A 390 15.78 -18.89 4.85
C GLY A 390 15.64 -18.36 6.28
N GLN A 391 16.61 -18.66 7.16
CA GLN A 391 16.74 -18.08 8.50
C GLN A 391 17.99 -17.21 8.61
N ALA A 392 18.13 -16.45 9.69
CA ALA A 392 19.22 -15.47 9.90
C ALA A 392 19.29 -14.34 8.86
N LEU A 393 18.18 -14.06 8.19
CA LEU A 393 17.94 -12.88 7.37
C LEU A 393 16.48 -12.45 7.54
N SER A 394 16.22 -11.17 7.35
CA SER A 394 14.86 -10.62 7.39
C SER A 394 14.63 -9.81 6.13
N VAL A 395 13.53 -10.05 5.43
CA VAL A 395 13.23 -9.47 4.11
C VAL A 395 11.74 -9.15 4.00
N SER A 396 11.39 -8.20 3.15
CA SER A 396 9.98 -7.92 2.88
C SER A 396 9.35 -9.00 1.98
N PRO A 397 8.03 -9.26 2.11
CA PRO A 397 7.35 -10.20 1.21
C PRO A 397 7.48 -9.82 -0.27
N ILE A 398 7.51 -8.52 -0.59
CA ILE A 398 7.60 -8.03 -1.97
C ILE A 398 8.97 -8.35 -2.59
N GLU A 399 10.07 -8.30 -1.81
CA GLU A 399 11.41 -8.68 -2.29
C GLU A 399 11.45 -10.16 -2.68
N ILE A 400 10.92 -11.04 -1.81
CA ILE A 400 10.85 -12.48 -2.09
C ILE A 400 9.96 -12.76 -3.29
N ALA A 401 8.82 -12.07 -3.40
CA ALA A 401 7.92 -12.23 -4.54
C ALA A 401 8.57 -11.80 -5.86
N ARG A 402 9.35 -10.69 -5.86
CA ARG A 402 10.13 -10.25 -7.01
C ARG A 402 11.16 -11.31 -7.42
N ALA A 403 11.93 -11.83 -6.47
CA ALA A 403 12.96 -12.83 -6.72
C ALA A 403 12.38 -14.16 -7.26
N VAL A 404 11.31 -14.69 -6.65
CA VAL A 404 10.63 -15.90 -7.14
C VAL A 404 9.87 -15.62 -8.45
N GLY A 405 9.37 -14.41 -8.65
CA GLY A 405 8.86 -13.93 -9.93
C GLY A 405 9.90 -14.04 -11.04
N GLY A 406 11.17 -13.76 -10.72
CA GLY A 406 12.29 -14.00 -11.63
C GLY A 406 12.43 -15.48 -12.04
N ILE A 407 12.23 -16.43 -11.11
CA ILE A 407 12.21 -17.86 -11.47
C ILE A 407 11.07 -18.16 -12.44
N ALA A 408 9.86 -17.66 -12.15
CA ALA A 408 8.70 -17.82 -13.01
C ALA A 408 8.92 -17.22 -14.41
N ASN A 409 9.68 -16.11 -14.51
CA ASN A 409 9.96 -15.40 -15.75
C ASN A 409 11.32 -15.78 -16.37
N GLY A 410 11.68 -17.07 -16.33
CA GLY A 410 12.90 -17.56 -17.00
C GLY A 410 14.21 -16.92 -16.50
N GLY A 411 14.27 -16.53 -15.25
CA GLY A 411 15.43 -15.95 -14.57
C GLY A 411 15.50 -14.42 -14.58
N VAL A 412 14.48 -13.71 -15.09
CA VAL A 412 14.42 -12.25 -15.18
C VAL A 412 13.43 -11.68 -14.17
N MET A 413 13.92 -10.94 -13.19
CA MET A 413 13.11 -10.26 -12.18
C MET A 413 12.55 -8.95 -12.74
N MET A 414 11.25 -8.79 -12.73
CA MET A 414 10.57 -7.55 -13.09
C MET A 414 10.38 -6.65 -11.86
N THR A 415 10.27 -5.35 -12.09
CA THR A 415 9.96 -4.39 -11.02
C THR A 415 8.47 -4.49 -10.66
N PRO A 416 8.11 -4.88 -9.41
CA PRO A 416 6.72 -4.89 -8.98
C PRO A 416 6.16 -3.47 -8.95
N HIS A 417 4.93 -3.27 -9.45
CA HIS A 417 4.36 -1.94 -9.54
C HIS A 417 2.84 -1.92 -9.55
N PHE A 418 2.28 -0.81 -9.04
CA PHE A 418 0.85 -0.51 -9.04
C PHE A 418 0.43 0.45 -10.14
N TYR A 419 1.33 1.32 -10.59
CA TYR A 419 0.99 2.33 -11.61
C TYR A 419 1.12 1.75 -13.01
N LYS A 420 0.03 1.87 -13.78
CA LYS A 420 -0.01 1.46 -15.18
C LYS A 420 0.15 2.67 -16.11
N SER A 421 -0.75 3.65 -16.00
CA SER A 421 -0.78 4.77 -16.94
C SER A 421 -1.42 6.02 -16.36
N SER A 422 -1.20 7.15 -17.04
CA SER A 422 -1.97 8.38 -16.87
C SER A 422 -2.18 9.07 -18.23
N LYS A 423 -3.33 9.70 -18.43
CA LYS A 423 -3.69 10.39 -19.68
C LYS A 423 -3.53 9.51 -20.94
N GLY A 424 -3.60 8.19 -20.80
CA GLY A 424 -3.42 7.24 -21.88
C GLY A 424 -1.96 6.87 -22.18
N ASP A 425 -0.99 7.48 -21.49
CA ASP A 425 0.43 7.15 -21.62
C ASP A 425 0.81 6.09 -20.57
N GLU A 426 1.20 4.89 -21.01
CA GLU A 426 1.71 3.82 -20.16
C GLU A 426 3.14 4.11 -19.71
N LYS A 427 3.46 3.78 -18.46
CA LYS A 427 4.83 3.87 -17.95
C LYS A 427 5.62 2.64 -18.35
N ASP A 428 6.78 2.84 -18.94
CA ASP A 428 7.77 1.79 -19.15
C ASP A 428 8.50 1.48 -17.83
N TRP A 429 8.39 0.24 -17.37
CA TRP A 429 9.06 -0.27 -16.16
C TRP A 429 10.35 -1.02 -16.45
N GLY A 430 10.80 -1.02 -17.70
CA GLY A 430 12.05 -1.64 -18.16
C GLY A 430 11.95 -3.14 -18.43
N GLU A 431 13.06 -3.70 -18.86
CA GLU A 431 13.16 -5.11 -19.28
C GLU A 431 13.41 -6.09 -18.13
N GLY A 432 13.53 -5.59 -16.90
CA GLY A 432 13.87 -6.39 -15.72
C GLY A 432 15.36 -6.71 -15.60
N GLU A 433 15.71 -7.45 -14.56
CA GLU A 433 17.08 -7.81 -14.21
C GLU A 433 17.25 -9.33 -14.19
N ARG A 434 18.20 -9.84 -14.94
CA ARG A 434 18.49 -11.28 -14.96
C ARG A 434 19.30 -11.70 -13.74
N ALA A 435 18.70 -12.53 -12.89
CA ALA A 435 19.38 -13.12 -11.73
C ALA A 435 20.01 -14.48 -12.04
N ILE A 436 19.34 -15.33 -12.83
CA ILE A 436 19.81 -16.67 -13.23
C ILE A 436 19.49 -16.96 -14.69
N SER A 437 20.10 -18.00 -15.23
CA SER A 437 19.82 -18.51 -16.57
C SER A 437 18.43 -19.15 -16.68
N GLU A 438 17.89 -19.21 -17.88
CA GLU A 438 16.61 -19.84 -18.19
C GLU A 438 16.61 -21.34 -17.83
N ASP A 439 17.75 -22.05 -18.06
CA ASP A 439 17.91 -23.46 -17.68
C ASP A 439 17.80 -23.64 -16.15
N ALA A 440 18.48 -22.80 -15.37
CA ALA A 440 18.41 -22.85 -13.92
C ALA A 440 16.97 -22.58 -13.42
N ALA A 441 16.32 -21.55 -13.97
CA ALA A 441 14.92 -21.21 -13.65
C ALA A 441 13.97 -22.38 -13.98
N SER A 442 14.13 -23.02 -15.14
CA SER A 442 13.36 -24.20 -15.55
C SER A 442 13.55 -25.39 -14.60
N GLN A 443 14.78 -25.66 -14.16
CA GLN A 443 15.06 -26.72 -13.18
C GLN A 443 14.39 -26.44 -11.83
N VAL A 444 14.45 -25.17 -11.32
CA VAL A 444 13.76 -24.79 -10.08
C VAL A 444 12.25 -24.95 -10.23
N THR A 445 11.65 -24.47 -11.33
CA THR A 445 10.23 -24.61 -11.64
C THR A 445 9.80 -26.06 -11.59
N SER A 446 10.58 -26.96 -12.22
CA SER A 446 10.31 -28.41 -12.22
C SER A 446 10.38 -29.01 -10.80
N CYS A 447 11.31 -28.56 -9.95
CA CYS A 447 11.34 -28.95 -8.55
C CYS A 447 10.11 -28.44 -7.77
N MET A 448 9.71 -27.19 -8.00
CA MET A 448 8.53 -26.58 -7.36
C MET A 448 7.22 -27.27 -7.80
N GLN A 449 7.12 -27.77 -9.05
CA GLN A 449 6.00 -28.60 -9.48
C GLN A 449 5.92 -29.90 -8.68
N THR A 450 7.05 -30.55 -8.39
CA THR A 450 7.10 -31.76 -7.56
C THR A 450 6.64 -31.48 -6.12
N VAL A 451 6.89 -30.29 -5.57
CA VAL A 451 6.39 -29.87 -4.25
C VAL A 451 4.86 -29.86 -4.22
N VAL A 452 4.21 -29.37 -5.29
CA VAL A 452 2.74 -29.26 -5.36
C VAL A 452 2.09 -30.58 -5.75
N SER A 453 2.73 -31.39 -6.58
CA SER A 453 2.14 -32.66 -7.01
C SER A 453 2.26 -33.80 -5.98
N GLU A 454 3.37 -33.85 -5.23
CA GLU A 454 3.72 -35.01 -4.40
C GLU A 454 4.36 -34.61 -3.04
N GLY A 455 4.56 -33.32 -2.78
CA GLY A 455 5.32 -32.83 -1.63
C GLY A 455 4.51 -32.08 -0.60
N THR A 456 5.19 -31.20 0.13
CA THR A 456 4.61 -30.38 1.20
C THR A 456 3.60 -29.35 0.71
N GLY A 457 3.50 -29.12 -0.60
CA GLY A 457 2.65 -28.10 -1.21
C GLY A 457 1.36 -28.63 -1.86
N VAL A 458 0.96 -29.87 -1.63
CA VAL A 458 -0.22 -30.50 -2.27
C VAL A 458 -1.51 -29.69 -2.07
N GLY A 459 -1.66 -29.02 -0.91
CA GLY A 459 -2.80 -28.15 -0.63
C GLY A 459 -2.90 -26.91 -1.53
N GLY A 460 -1.82 -26.54 -2.23
CA GLY A 460 -1.80 -25.42 -3.19
C GLY A 460 -2.10 -25.83 -4.64
N ALA A 461 -2.45 -27.09 -4.90
CA ALA A 461 -2.81 -27.54 -6.24
C ALA A 461 -4.11 -26.89 -6.73
N VAL A 462 -4.12 -26.41 -7.97
CA VAL A 462 -5.29 -25.79 -8.61
C VAL A 462 -5.81 -26.71 -9.70
N ASP A 463 -7.11 -27.02 -9.65
CA ASP A 463 -7.73 -27.96 -10.58
C ASP A 463 -7.66 -27.46 -12.03
N GLY A 464 -7.15 -28.31 -12.90
CA GLY A 464 -6.95 -28.00 -14.31
C GLY A 464 -5.67 -27.24 -14.66
N TYR A 465 -4.78 -26.96 -13.68
CA TYR A 465 -3.55 -26.23 -13.93
C TYR A 465 -2.32 -26.92 -13.34
N ASP A 466 -1.19 -26.79 -14.04
CA ASP A 466 0.12 -27.12 -13.48
C ASP A 466 0.62 -25.95 -12.63
N VAL A 467 0.77 -26.17 -11.33
CA VAL A 467 1.24 -25.18 -10.36
C VAL A 467 2.66 -25.53 -9.95
N ALA A 468 3.54 -24.53 -9.97
CA ALA A 468 4.84 -24.59 -9.30
C ALA A 468 4.74 -23.77 -8.00
N GLY A 469 5.05 -24.39 -6.85
CA GLY A 469 4.88 -23.71 -5.57
C GLY A 469 5.80 -24.23 -4.48
N LYS A 470 5.91 -23.46 -3.41
CA LYS A 470 6.70 -23.77 -2.23
C LYS A 470 6.03 -23.31 -0.96
N THR A 471 5.94 -24.17 0.02
CA THR A 471 5.55 -23.84 1.39
C THR A 471 6.68 -23.18 2.14
N GLY A 472 6.36 -22.20 2.98
CA GLY A 472 7.25 -21.63 3.97
C GLY A 472 6.70 -21.82 5.37
N THR A 473 7.59 -22.12 6.31
CA THR A 473 7.31 -22.14 7.75
C THR A 473 8.56 -21.60 8.39
N ALA A 474 8.46 -20.45 9.04
CA ALA A 474 9.53 -19.86 9.83
C ALA A 474 9.06 -19.74 11.28
N GLU A 475 9.93 -20.09 12.23
CA GLU A 475 9.70 -19.79 13.64
C GLU A 475 9.84 -18.28 13.84
N ARG A 476 9.00 -17.69 14.69
CA ARG A 476 9.09 -16.26 14.99
C ARG A 476 10.17 -16.01 16.03
N ALA A 477 11.01 -15.03 15.79
CA ALA A 477 11.98 -14.56 16.76
C ALA A 477 11.28 -14.02 18.02
N ASP A 478 11.82 -14.36 19.20
CA ASP A 478 11.41 -13.78 20.49
C ASP A 478 12.20 -12.49 20.75
N GLU A 479 11.55 -11.46 21.27
CA GLU A 479 12.18 -10.18 21.60
C GLU A 479 13.33 -10.33 22.62
N ASN A 480 13.30 -11.40 23.41
CA ASN A 480 14.34 -11.73 24.38
C ASN A 480 15.46 -12.64 23.82
N GLY A 481 15.43 -12.93 22.53
CA GLY A 481 16.34 -13.84 21.84
C GLY A 481 15.81 -15.27 21.74
N GLY A 482 16.17 -15.97 20.65
CA GLY A 482 15.67 -17.30 20.31
C GLY A 482 14.35 -17.24 19.54
N TYR A 483 13.59 -18.34 19.56
CA TYR A 483 12.35 -18.49 18.81
C TYR A 483 11.15 -18.81 19.73
N LEU A 484 9.98 -18.27 19.35
CA LEU A 484 8.70 -18.54 20.04
C LEU A 484 8.23 -19.96 19.70
N LYS A 485 7.76 -20.70 20.72
CA LYS A 485 7.18 -22.04 20.53
C LYS A 485 5.76 -21.94 20.00
N GLU A 486 5.39 -22.85 19.07
CA GLU A 486 4.04 -22.92 18.49
C GLU A 486 3.51 -21.58 17.96
N ASN A 487 4.41 -20.80 17.35
CA ASN A 487 4.11 -19.51 16.78
C ASN A 487 4.92 -19.32 15.51
N TYR A 488 4.27 -19.56 14.37
CA TYR A 488 4.94 -19.65 13.08
C TYR A 488 4.47 -18.54 12.13
N MET A 489 5.37 -18.11 11.28
CA MET A 489 5.02 -17.47 10.03
C MET A 489 4.80 -18.56 8.98
N SER A 490 3.54 -18.86 8.67
CA SER A 490 3.18 -19.78 7.59
C SER A 490 3.07 -19.04 6.27
N SER A 491 3.65 -19.56 5.22
CA SER A 491 3.56 -18.93 3.90
C SER A 491 3.43 -19.97 2.78
N PHE A 492 2.87 -19.53 1.67
CA PHE A 492 2.85 -20.27 0.43
C PHE A 492 3.08 -19.32 -0.74
N MET A 493 4.07 -19.64 -1.58
CA MET A 493 4.33 -18.93 -2.82
C MET A 493 4.31 -19.88 -3.99
N GLY A 494 3.66 -19.49 -5.07
CA GLY A 494 3.63 -20.27 -6.30
C GLY A 494 3.13 -19.47 -7.48
N PHE A 495 3.26 -20.07 -8.66
CA PHE A 495 2.84 -19.48 -9.91
C PHE A 495 2.20 -20.53 -10.84
N ALA A 496 1.33 -20.07 -11.69
CA ALA A 496 0.61 -20.88 -12.66
C ALA A 496 0.30 -20.10 -13.96
N PRO A 497 0.18 -20.80 -15.10
CA PRO A 497 0.62 -22.18 -15.35
C PRO A 497 2.14 -22.33 -15.22
N ALA A 498 2.65 -23.44 -14.71
CA ALA A 498 4.09 -23.57 -14.39
C ALA A 498 5.01 -23.43 -15.61
N GLN A 499 4.56 -23.84 -16.81
CA GLN A 499 5.37 -23.79 -18.05
C GLN A 499 5.27 -22.43 -18.78
N SER A 500 4.23 -21.65 -18.52
CA SER A 500 4.03 -20.31 -19.10
C SER A 500 3.37 -19.41 -18.06
N PRO A 501 4.09 -19.01 -17.02
CA PRO A 501 3.54 -18.32 -15.88
C PRO A 501 2.83 -17.03 -16.27
N LYS A 502 1.63 -16.83 -15.70
CA LYS A 502 0.79 -15.64 -15.88
C LYS A 502 0.40 -15.00 -14.56
N VAL A 503 0.38 -15.82 -13.52
CA VAL A 503 0.02 -15.38 -12.17
C VAL A 503 1.02 -15.97 -11.19
N LEU A 504 1.61 -15.11 -10.36
CA LEU A 504 2.29 -15.47 -9.13
C LEU A 504 1.43 -15.04 -7.96
N CYS A 505 1.25 -15.91 -6.98
CA CYS A 505 0.54 -15.60 -5.74
C CYS A 505 1.42 -15.91 -4.54
N TYR A 506 1.45 -15.00 -3.57
CA TYR A 506 2.16 -15.16 -2.30
C TYR A 506 1.24 -14.85 -1.13
N ILE A 507 1.12 -15.81 -0.21
CA ILE A 507 0.34 -15.69 1.03
C ILE A 507 1.28 -15.81 2.22
N THR A 508 1.08 -14.95 3.20
CA THR A 508 1.73 -15.04 4.51
C THR A 508 0.68 -14.95 5.62
N LEU A 509 0.81 -15.79 6.64
CA LEU A 509 -0.03 -15.81 7.85
C LEU A 509 0.87 -15.79 9.07
N ASP A 510 0.82 -14.73 9.86
CA ASP A 510 1.68 -14.50 11.01
C ASP A 510 1.02 -14.96 12.32
N GLY A 511 1.75 -15.71 13.12
CA GLY A 511 1.27 -16.18 14.42
C GLY A 511 0.37 -17.41 14.35
N THR A 512 0.53 -18.26 13.34
CA THR A 512 -0.20 -19.53 13.25
C THR A 512 0.31 -20.56 14.27
N PRO A 513 -0.58 -21.33 14.93
CA PRO A 513 -0.18 -22.35 15.91
C PRO A 513 0.39 -23.62 15.26
N SER A 514 0.21 -23.81 13.97
CA SER A 514 0.70 -24.97 13.22
C SER A 514 1.18 -24.58 11.82
N GLY A 515 2.12 -25.35 11.27
CA GLY A 515 2.93 -24.97 10.11
C GLY A 515 2.22 -24.96 8.76
N SER A 516 2.88 -25.55 7.77
CA SER A 516 2.87 -25.27 6.32
C SER A 516 1.53 -25.23 5.56
N ASP A 517 0.48 -25.91 6.02
CA ASP A 517 -0.74 -26.07 5.22
C ASP A 517 -1.69 -24.86 5.32
N ALA A 518 -1.50 -24.03 6.35
CA ALA A 518 -2.39 -22.89 6.61
C ALA A 518 -2.47 -21.90 5.44
N ALA A 519 -1.36 -21.63 4.77
CA ALA A 519 -1.30 -20.69 3.65
C ALA A 519 -1.62 -21.33 2.28
N ALA A 520 -1.64 -22.65 2.16
CA ALA A 520 -1.86 -23.35 0.89
C ALA A 520 -3.33 -23.21 0.42
N VAL A 521 -4.29 -23.30 1.33
CA VAL A 521 -5.72 -23.20 1.00
C VAL A 521 -6.11 -21.83 0.46
N PRO A 522 -5.79 -20.68 1.13
CA PRO A 522 -6.06 -19.37 0.57
C PRO A 522 -5.30 -19.13 -0.74
N PHE A 523 -4.05 -19.63 -0.87
CA PHE A 523 -3.33 -19.58 -2.13
C PHE A 523 -4.12 -20.24 -3.27
N GLN A 524 -4.60 -21.49 -3.07
CA GLN A 524 -5.38 -22.22 -4.06
C GLN A 524 -6.61 -21.42 -4.52
N SER A 525 -7.37 -20.86 -3.57
CA SER A 525 -8.58 -20.09 -3.85
C SER A 525 -8.27 -18.84 -4.67
N ILE A 526 -7.27 -18.06 -4.25
CA ILE A 526 -6.87 -16.81 -4.91
C ILE A 526 -6.31 -17.11 -6.31
N MET A 527 -5.43 -18.10 -6.43
CA MET A 527 -4.83 -18.49 -7.71
C MET A 527 -5.90 -18.95 -8.71
N ALA A 528 -6.85 -19.79 -8.28
CA ALA A 528 -7.94 -20.25 -9.12
C ALA A 528 -8.81 -19.09 -9.62
N ASN A 529 -9.16 -18.15 -8.74
CA ASN A 529 -9.90 -16.94 -9.11
C ASN A 529 -9.11 -16.07 -10.10
N ALA A 530 -7.83 -15.81 -9.82
CA ALA A 530 -7.01 -14.95 -10.69
C ALA A 530 -6.87 -15.54 -12.11
N LEU A 531 -6.65 -16.86 -12.22
CA LEU A 531 -6.58 -17.54 -13.51
C LEU A 531 -7.90 -17.46 -14.28
N ASP A 532 -9.04 -17.59 -13.59
CA ASP A 532 -10.38 -17.48 -14.19
C ASP A 532 -10.67 -16.05 -14.65
N VAL A 533 -10.46 -15.06 -13.79
CA VAL A 533 -10.66 -13.63 -14.11
C VAL A 533 -9.82 -13.19 -15.30
N LEU A 534 -8.58 -13.67 -15.40
CA LEU A 534 -7.68 -13.36 -16.50
C LEU A 534 -7.94 -14.20 -17.76
N GLY A 535 -8.88 -15.16 -17.70
CA GLY A 535 -9.22 -16.03 -18.83
C GLY A 535 -8.07 -16.95 -19.25
N ILE A 536 -7.21 -17.36 -18.32
CA ILE A 536 -6.06 -18.21 -18.61
C ILE A 536 -6.55 -19.64 -18.90
N PRO A 537 -6.21 -20.24 -20.06
CA PRO A 537 -6.64 -21.58 -20.40
C PRO A 537 -6.10 -22.64 -19.44
N ARG A 538 -6.90 -23.67 -19.15
CA ARG A 538 -6.45 -24.85 -18.40
C ARG A 538 -5.33 -25.59 -19.14
N THR A 539 -4.39 -26.13 -18.38
CA THR A 539 -3.20 -26.84 -18.92
C THR A 539 -3.28 -28.35 -18.81
N ARG A 540 -4.30 -28.88 -18.10
CA ARG A 540 -4.60 -30.32 -17.97
C ARG A 540 -6.11 -30.56 -18.11
#